data_49ec7231ba89eb36afbda7da1a824a57
#
_entry.id   49ec7231ba89eb36afbda7da1a824a57
#
_cell.length_a   1.000
_cell.length_b   1.000
_cell.length_c   1.000
_cell.angle_alpha   90.00
_cell.angle_beta   90.00
_cell.angle_gamma   90.00
#
_symmetry.space_group_name_H-M   'P 1'
#
loop_
_entity.id
_entity.type
_entity.pdbx_description
1 polymer ?
#
loop_
_entity_poly.entity_id
_entity_poly.type
_entity_poly.pdbx_seq_one_letter_code
_entity_poly.pdbx_strand_id
1 'polypeptide(L)'
;MPVNERNKIDKQAVRRAFSRSAETYDDVAVLQREIGSRMIERLDYIKLQPRVILDAGAGTGHCSGLLMQRYTKAKIISLDFALPLLTKAQRRGRWLRRPHCLCGDFEQLPLADQSVDMVFSNAAIQWCNDLPAAFQEFMRVLKPNGLLMFSSFGPDTLKELRA
;
A
#
# COMPACT_ATOMS: atom_id res chain seq x y z
N MET A 1 -2.24 -16.88 18.03
CA MET A 1 -2.41 -18.26 17.51
C MET A 1 -1.31 -18.49 16.49
N PRO A 2 -0.58 -19.61 16.52
CA PRO A 2 0.42 -19.88 15.51
C PRO A 2 -0.25 -19.99 14.15
N VAL A 3 0.29 -19.30 13.17
CA VAL A 3 -0.17 -19.37 11.76
C VAL A 3 0.01 -20.81 11.30
N ASN A 4 -1.08 -21.44 10.90
CA ASN A 4 -1.06 -22.80 10.40
C ASN A 4 -0.18 -22.84 9.14
N GLU A 5 0.92 -23.58 9.15
CA GLU A 5 1.90 -23.61 8.05
C GLU A 5 1.27 -24.00 6.69
N ARG A 6 0.13 -24.67 6.71
CA ARG A 6 -0.61 -25.07 5.50
C ARG A 6 -1.26 -23.89 4.74
N ASN A 7 -1.35 -22.70 5.34
CA ASN A 7 -2.01 -21.54 4.77
C ASN A 7 -1.04 -20.39 4.45
N LYS A 8 0.27 -20.63 4.50
CA LYS A 8 1.25 -19.59 4.13
C LYS A 8 1.21 -19.31 2.63
N ILE A 9 1.07 -18.05 2.30
CA ILE A 9 1.17 -17.55 0.93
C ILE A 9 2.63 -17.65 0.48
N ASP A 10 2.86 -18.26 -0.67
CA ASP A 10 4.19 -18.19 -1.30
C ASP A 10 4.40 -16.77 -1.85
N LYS A 11 5.04 -15.91 -1.03
CA LYS A 11 5.34 -14.52 -1.41
C LYS A 11 6.20 -14.42 -2.68
N GLN A 12 7.03 -15.41 -2.96
CA GLN A 12 7.83 -15.42 -4.19
C GLN A 12 6.95 -15.67 -5.41
N ALA A 13 6.00 -16.61 -5.30
CA ALA A 13 5.04 -16.88 -6.37
C ALA A 13 4.14 -15.66 -6.62
N VAL A 14 3.64 -15.04 -5.55
CA VAL A 14 2.84 -13.80 -5.64
C VAL A 14 3.64 -12.67 -6.27
N ARG A 15 4.88 -12.43 -5.83
CA ARG A 15 5.76 -11.44 -6.44
C ARG A 15 5.99 -11.68 -7.93
N ARG A 16 6.24 -12.94 -8.32
CA ARG A 16 6.39 -13.31 -9.75
C ARG A 16 5.11 -13.03 -10.53
N ALA A 17 3.93 -13.33 -9.96
CA ALA A 17 2.65 -13.08 -10.60
C ALA A 17 2.42 -11.58 -10.84
N PHE A 18 2.60 -10.74 -9.81
CA PHE A 18 2.49 -9.29 -9.94
C PHE A 18 3.54 -8.70 -10.90
N SER A 19 4.75 -9.22 -10.88
CA SER A 19 5.80 -8.77 -11.80
C SER A 19 5.45 -9.06 -13.26
N ARG A 20 4.84 -10.22 -13.55
CA ARG A 20 4.39 -10.58 -14.91
C ARG A 20 3.18 -9.77 -15.36
N SER A 21 2.25 -9.48 -14.46
CA SER A 21 1.05 -8.70 -14.78
C SER A 21 1.27 -7.20 -14.77
N ALA A 22 2.47 -6.71 -14.48
CA ALA A 22 2.72 -5.29 -14.31
C ALA A 22 2.28 -4.44 -15.51
N GLU A 23 2.41 -4.95 -16.75
CA GLU A 23 2.02 -4.21 -17.96
C GLU A 23 0.50 -4.01 -18.06
N THR A 24 -0.28 -4.99 -17.69
CA THR A 24 -1.76 -5.00 -17.80
C THR A 24 -2.45 -4.73 -16.47
N TYR A 25 -1.69 -4.54 -15.39
CA TYR A 25 -2.24 -4.41 -14.03
C TYR A 25 -3.27 -3.29 -13.93
N ASP A 26 -2.99 -2.12 -14.50
CA ASP A 26 -3.89 -0.97 -14.44
C ASP A 26 -5.21 -1.21 -15.19
N ASP A 27 -5.24 -2.09 -16.18
CA ASP A 27 -6.45 -2.41 -16.96
C ASP A 27 -7.44 -3.23 -16.12
N VAL A 28 -6.93 -4.09 -15.24
CA VAL A 28 -7.73 -5.01 -14.42
C VAL A 28 -7.95 -4.55 -12.99
N ALA A 29 -7.15 -3.61 -12.47
CA ALA A 29 -7.22 -3.13 -11.09
C ALA A 29 -8.32 -2.06 -10.86
N VAL A 30 -9.47 -2.20 -11.53
CA VAL A 30 -10.57 -1.23 -11.43
C VAL A 30 -11.10 -1.12 -10.00
N LEU A 31 -11.33 -2.27 -9.36
CA LEU A 31 -11.84 -2.33 -7.98
C LEU A 31 -10.87 -1.67 -7.00
N GLN A 32 -9.58 -2.02 -7.11
CA GLN A 32 -8.56 -1.45 -6.23
C GLN A 32 -8.44 0.07 -6.40
N ARG A 33 -8.54 0.57 -7.62
CA ARG A 33 -8.54 2.02 -7.88
C ARG A 33 -9.75 2.72 -7.26
N GLU A 34 -10.94 2.14 -7.41
CA GLU A 34 -12.16 2.70 -6.84
C GLU A 34 -12.11 2.73 -5.31
N ILE A 35 -11.68 1.62 -4.67
CA ILE A 35 -11.51 1.57 -3.21
C ILE A 35 -10.50 2.63 -2.76
N GLY A 36 -9.34 2.72 -3.43
CA GLY A 36 -8.30 3.69 -3.11
C GLY A 36 -8.79 5.14 -3.24
N SER A 37 -9.53 5.47 -4.29
CA SER A 37 -10.13 6.79 -4.50
C SER A 37 -11.08 7.16 -3.37
N ARG A 38 -11.99 6.26 -3.01
CA ARG A 38 -12.94 6.47 -1.89
C ARG A 38 -12.23 6.60 -0.54
N MET A 39 -11.14 5.84 -0.32
CA MET A 39 -10.33 6.01 0.88
C MET A 39 -9.73 7.41 0.95
N ILE A 40 -9.21 7.93 -0.16
CA ILE A 40 -8.60 9.26 -0.22
C ILE A 40 -9.64 10.36 0.00
N GLU A 41 -10.86 10.21 -0.53
CA GLU A 41 -11.98 11.13 -0.26
C GLU A 41 -12.31 11.20 1.24
N ARG A 42 -12.23 10.08 1.95
CA ARG A 42 -12.48 10.05 3.41
C ARG A 42 -11.45 10.84 4.22
N LEU A 43 -10.29 11.12 3.66
CA LEU A 43 -9.29 11.99 4.28
C LEU A 43 -9.78 13.45 4.40
N ASP A 44 -10.87 13.83 3.70
CA ASP A 44 -11.49 15.16 3.84
C ASP A 44 -12.07 15.39 5.24
N TYR A 45 -12.44 14.32 5.92
CA TYR A 45 -12.97 14.38 7.29
C TYR A 45 -11.89 14.35 8.37
N ILE A 46 -10.62 14.23 7.98
CA ILE A 46 -9.49 14.10 8.91
C ILE A 46 -8.59 15.33 8.82
N LYS A 47 -8.45 16.04 9.93
CA LYS A 47 -7.54 17.20 10.03
C LYS A 47 -6.10 16.73 10.23
N LEU A 48 -5.46 16.27 9.16
CA LEU A 48 -4.06 15.88 9.16
C LEU A 48 -3.31 16.59 8.03
N GLN A 49 -2.13 17.13 8.34
CA GLN A 49 -1.21 17.72 7.36
C GLN A 49 0.10 16.93 7.38
N PRO A 50 0.14 15.74 6.78
CA PRO A 50 1.31 14.88 6.82
C PRO A 50 2.45 15.48 6.00
N ARG A 51 3.68 15.30 6.49
CA ARG A 51 4.91 15.64 5.76
C ARG A 51 5.52 14.44 5.06
N VAL A 52 5.33 13.25 5.62
CA VAL A 52 5.81 11.98 5.06
C VAL A 52 4.69 10.97 5.11
N ILE A 53 4.35 10.40 3.95
CA ILE A 53 3.31 9.37 3.81
C ILE A 53 3.95 8.11 3.23
N LEU A 54 3.71 6.98 3.87
CA LEU A 54 4.00 5.65 3.34
C LEU A 54 2.76 5.10 2.66
N ASP A 55 2.84 4.82 1.35
CA ASP A 55 1.87 4.04 0.60
C ASP A 55 2.38 2.59 0.55
N ALA A 56 1.87 1.74 1.45
CA ALA A 56 2.32 0.37 1.65
C ALA A 56 1.51 -0.60 0.77
N GLY A 57 2.19 -1.26 -0.16
CA GLY A 57 1.58 -2.03 -1.25
C GLY A 57 1.09 -1.09 -2.36
N ALA A 58 1.94 -0.15 -2.77
CA ALA A 58 1.60 0.92 -3.71
C ALA A 58 1.23 0.44 -5.12
N GLY A 59 1.65 -0.77 -5.49
CA GLY A 59 1.44 -1.30 -6.83
C GLY A 59 2.02 -0.38 -7.90
N THR A 60 1.19 -0.02 -8.89
CA THR A 60 1.55 0.94 -9.95
C THR A 60 1.46 2.41 -9.50
N GLY A 61 1.23 2.68 -8.22
CA GLY A 61 1.26 4.02 -7.64
C GLY A 61 0.02 4.88 -7.87
N HIS A 62 -1.14 4.28 -8.14
CA HIS A 62 -2.39 5.04 -8.29
C HIS A 62 -2.67 5.89 -7.05
N CYS A 63 -2.72 5.26 -5.86
CA CYS A 63 -2.94 5.98 -4.61
C CYS A 63 -1.81 6.95 -4.29
N SER A 64 -0.56 6.58 -4.54
CA SER A 64 0.59 7.50 -4.42
C SER A 64 0.39 8.79 -5.23
N GLY A 65 -0.11 8.68 -6.47
CA GLY A 65 -0.42 9.82 -7.32
C GLY A 65 -1.49 10.74 -6.72
N LEU A 66 -2.59 10.16 -6.23
CA LEU A 66 -3.68 10.90 -5.60
C LEU A 66 -3.23 11.56 -4.28
N LEU A 67 -2.45 10.85 -3.46
CA LEU A 67 -1.87 11.39 -2.23
C LEU A 67 -0.93 12.57 -2.51
N MET A 68 -0.13 12.50 -3.58
CA MET A 68 0.70 13.64 -4.01
C MET A 68 -0.14 14.85 -4.43
N GLN A 69 -1.24 14.63 -5.12
CA GLN A 69 -2.14 15.72 -5.53
C GLN A 69 -2.78 16.40 -4.32
N ARG A 70 -3.24 15.59 -3.36
CA ARG A 70 -3.90 16.07 -2.15
C ARG A 70 -2.92 16.79 -1.20
N TYR A 71 -1.80 16.18 -0.90
CA TYR A 71 -0.81 16.67 0.06
C TYR A 71 0.42 17.21 -0.67
N THR A 72 0.28 18.41 -1.22
CA THR A 72 1.29 19.01 -2.12
C THR A 72 2.66 19.22 -1.47
N LYS A 73 2.73 19.28 -0.14
CA LYS A 73 3.98 19.44 0.62
C LYS A 73 4.53 18.13 1.20
N ALA A 74 3.79 17.02 1.08
CA ALA A 74 4.21 15.74 1.60
C ALA A 74 5.20 15.02 0.68
N LYS A 75 6.14 14.29 1.28
CA LYS A 75 6.94 13.26 0.60
C LYS A 75 6.13 11.96 0.61
N ILE A 76 5.98 11.33 -0.55
CA ILE A 76 5.32 10.03 -0.66
C ILE A 76 6.39 8.96 -0.85
N ILE A 77 6.36 7.96 0.01
CA ILE A 77 7.15 6.74 -0.11
C ILE A 77 6.21 5.66 -0.63
N SER A 78 6.44 5.21 -1.85
CA SER A 78 5.69 4.11 -2.47
C SER A 78 6.47 2.82 -2.23
N LEU A 79 5.95 1.95 -1.37
CA LEU A 79 6.57 0.66 -1.07
C LEU A 79 5.77 -0.46 -1.72
N ASP A 80 6.46 -1.34 -2.41
CA ASP A 80 5.90 -2.59 -2.94
C ASP A 80 7.01 -3.64 -3.03
N PHE A 81 6.64 -4.93 -3.00
CA PHE A 81 7.60 -6.02 -3.14
C PHE A 81 7.85 -6.41 -4.60
N ALA A 82 7.03 -5.93 -5.54
CA ALA A 82 7.15 -6.16 -6.97
C ALA A 82 7.79 -4.96 -7.68
N LEU A 83 9.10 -5.02 -7.93
CA LEU A 83 9.86 -3.93 -8.55
C LEU A 83 9.28 -3.42 -9.88
N PRO A 84 8.77 -4.26 -10.81
CA PRO A 84 8.16 -3.76 -12.05
C PRO A 84 6.95 -2.84 -11.83
N LEU A 85 6.15 -3.08 -10.77
CA LEU A 85 5.04 -2.19 -10.40
C LEU A 85 5.57 -0.84 -9.94
N LEU A 86 6.61 -0.82 -9.09
CA LEU A 86 7.25 0.41 -8.61
C LEU A 86 7.87 1.23 -9.73
N THR A 87 8.37 0.60 -10.77
CA THR A 87 8.88 1.31 -11.97
C THR A 87 7.76 2.14 -12.63
N LYS A 88 6.53 1.64 -12.63
CA LYS A 88 5.35 2.40 -13.07
C LYS A 88 4.97 3.47 -12.05
N ALA A 89 4.97 3.13 -10.76
CA ALA A 89 4.67 4.07 -9.69
C ALA A 89 5.58 5.32 -9.74
N GLN A 90 6.87 5.13 -10.03
CA GLN A 90 7.83 6.22 -10.16
C GLN A 90 7.44 7.27 -11.23
N ARG A 91 6.64 6.86 -12.23
CA ARG A 91 6.18 7.72 -13.33
C ARG A 91 4.88 8.48 -12.99
N ARG A 92 4.22 8.21 -11.85
CA ARG A 92 2.93 8.82 -11.47
C ARG A 92 3.03 10.30 -11.08
N GLY A 93 4.23 10.78 -10.80
CA GLY A 93 4.44 12.19 -10.45
C GLY A 93 4.68 13.09 -11.66
N ARG A 94 4.70 14.41 -11.39
CA ARG A 94 5.20 15.40 -12.35
C ARG A 94 6.73 15.38 -12.37
N TRP A 95 7.36 15.93 -13.41
CA TRP A 95 8.81 15.92 -13.61
C TRP A 95 9.64 16.30 -12.36
N LEU A 96 9.22 17.31 -11.62
CA LEU A 96 9.91 17.79 -10.41
C LEU A 96 9.39 17.15 -9.11
N ARG A 97 8.38 16.28 -9.16
CA ARG A 97 7.73 15.71 -7.98
C ARG A 97 7.28 14.29 -8.25
N ARG A 98 8.10 13.36 -7.81
CA ARG A 98 7.86 11.91 -7.96
C ARG A 98 7.82 11.24 -6.60
N PRO A 99 7.12 10.09 -6.47
CA PRO A 99 7.19 9.32 -5.25
C PRO A 99 8.59 8.70 -5.09
N HIS A 100 9.00 8.52 -3.84
CA HIS A 100 10.20 7.77 -3.49
C HIS A 100 9.84 6.28 -3.48
N CYS A 101 10.27 5.54 -4.49
CA CYS A 101 9.97 4.12 -4.60
C CYS A 101 10.93 3.28 -3.77
N LEU A 102 10.40 2.37 -2.98
CA LEU A 102 11.12 1.50 -2.07
C LEU A 102 10.64 0.05 -2.28
N CYS A 103 11.53 -0.82 -2.75
CA CYS A 103 11.21 -2.24 -2.90
C CYS A 103 11.41 -2.95 -1.56
N GLY A 104 10.33 -3.49 -1.01
CA GLY A 104 10.36 -4.13 0.31
C GLY A 104 9.04 -4.78 0.70
N ASP A 105 9.09 -5.50 1.82
CA ASP A 105 7.94 -6.13 2.44
C ASP A 105 7.47 -5.29 3.63
N PHE A 106 6.17 -5.06 3.76
CA PHE A 106 5.64 -4.30 4.89
C PHE A 106 5.52 -5.12 6.18
N GLU A 107 5.78 -6.44 6.15
CA GLU A 107 6.02 -7.22 7.37
C GLU A 107 7.42 -6.94 7.98
N GLN A 108 8.30 -6.27 7.23
CA GLN A 108 9.62 -5.83 7.69
C GLN A 108 10.00 -4.54 6.96
N LEU A 109 9.51 -3.41 7.46
CA LEU A 109 9.69 -2.13 6.81
C LEU A 109 11.13 -1.61 6.96
N PRO A 110 11.83 -1.29 5.84
CA PRO A 110 13.16 -0.69 5.87
C PRO A 110 13.09 0.83 6.15
N LEU A 111 12.35 1.21 7.17
CA LEU A 111 12.14 2.59 7.60
C LEU A 111 12.45 2.71 9.10
N ALA A 112 12.93 3.88 9.51
CA ALA A 112 13.20 4.17 10.91
C ALA A 112 11.90 4.26 11.72
N ASP A 113 12.00 4.05 13.03
CA ASP A 113 10.91 4.28 13.97
C ASP A 113 10.41 5.72 13.89
N GLN A 114 9.11 5.92 14.02
CA GLN A 114 8.48 7.23 14.08
C GLN A 114 8.92 8.19 12.95
N SER A 115 9.05 7.65 11.72
CA SER A 115 9.55 8.39 10.57
C SER A 115 8.46 8.91 9.63
N VAL A 116 7.22 8.37 9.71
CA VAL A 116 6.12 8.75 8.83
C VAL A 116 4.93 9.31 9.61
N ASP A 117 4.21 10.25 9.00
CA ASP A 117 3.02 10.87 9.60
C ASP A 117 1.74 10.11 9.24
N MET A 118 1.76 9.36 8.14
CA MET A 118 0.64 8.53 7.70
C MET A 118 1.17 7.25 7.06
N VAL A 119 0.53 6.13 7.36
CA VAL A 119 0.59 4.88 6.59
C VAL A 119 -0.75 4.72 5.88
N PHE A 120 -0.70 4.60 4.56
CA PHE A 120 -1.84 4.30 3.71
C PHE A 120 -1.60 2.94 3.04
N SER A 121 -2.58 2.04 3.07
CA SER A 121 -2.46 0.72 2.45
C SER A 121 -3.79 0.32 1.83
N ASN A 122 -3.85 0.25 0.51
CA ASN A 122 -5.06 -0.07 -0.22
C ASN A 122 -5.01 -1.48 -0.80
N ALA A 123 -5.90 -2.35 -0.35
CA ALA A 123 -6.07 -3.72 -0.85
C ALA A 123 -4.74 -4.49 -0.97
N ALA A 124 -3.88 -4.37 0.05
CA ALA A 124 -2.55 -5.00 0.06
C ALA A 124 -2.32 -5.94 1.25
N ILE A 125 -2.89 -5.65 2.43
CA ILE A 125 -2.61 -6.42 3.66
C ILE A 125 -3.06 -7.88 3.61
N GLN A 126 -3.96 -8.26 2.71
CA GLN A 126 -4.35 -9.66 2.50
C GLN A 126 -3.21 -10.55 1.99
N TRP A 127 -2.12 -9.95 1.51
CA TRP A 127 -0.93 -10.67 1.05
C TRP A 127 0.11 -10.89 2.15
N CYS A 128 -0.22 -10.53 3.41
CA CYS A 128 0.60 -10.84 4.57
C CYS A 128 0.53 -12.32 4.95
N ASN A 129 1.66 -12.86 5.37
CA ASN A 129 1.72 -14.12 6.10
C ASN A 129 1.58 -13.91 7.61
N ASP A 130 2.07 -12.78 8.10
CA ASP A 130 2.01 -12.38 9.49
C ASP A 130 1.38 -10.98 9.60
N LEU A 131 0.07 -10.95 9.66
CA LEU A 131 -0.68 -9.71 9.79
C LEU A 131 -0.36 -8.94 11.09
N PRO A 132 -0.21 -9.57 12.26
CA PRO A 132 0.30 -8.92 13.46
C PRO A 132 1.65 -8.24 13.24
N ALA A 133 2.63 -8.89 12.60
CA ALA A 133 3.93 -8.31 12.31
C ALA A 133 3.80 -7.07 11.40
N ALA A 134 2.98 -7.14 10.36
CA ALA A 134 2.72 -5.98 9.48
C ALA A 134 2.15 -4.79 10.26
N PHE A 135 1.17 -5.00 11.15
CA PHE A 135 0.62 -3.92 11.97
C PHE A 135 1.63 -3.40 13.00
N GLN A 136 2.47 -4.25 13.58
CA GLN A 136 3.57 -3.82 14.46
C GLN A 136 4.54 -2.89 13.71
N GLU A 137 4.91 -3.25 12.48
CA GLU A 137 5.77 -2.43 11.64
C GLU A 137 5.10 -1.09 11.26
N PHE A 138 3.80 -1.09 10.90
CA PHE A 138 3.08 0.15 10.66
C PHE A 138 3.06 1.06 11.89
N MET A 139 2.80 0.50 13.07
CA MET A 139 2.82 1.26 14.33
C MET A 139 4.22 1.72 14.71
N ARG A 140 5.26 0.94 14.44
CA ARG A 140 6.66 1.31 14.71
C ARG A 140 7.09 2.53 13.89
N VAL A 141 6.77 2.54 12.59
CA VAL A 141 7.20 3.63 11.70
C VAL A 141 6.34 4.89 11.83
N LEU A 142 5.10 4.77 12.34
CA LEU A 142 4.22 5.91 12.57
C LEU A 142 4.73 6.76 13.72
N LYS A 143 4.73 8.07 13.50
CA LYS A 143 4.93 9.05 14.58
C LYS A 143 3.76 9.03 15.57
N PRO A 144 3.95 9.51 16.81
CA PRO A 144 2.84 9.78 17.72
C PRO A 144 1.77 10.65 17.02
N ASN A 145 0.49 10.26 17.19
CA ASN A 145 -0.66 10.87 16.50
C ASN A 145 -0.66 10.72 14.97
N GLY A 146 0.16 9.85 14.42
CA GLY A 146 0.10 9.48 13.01
C GLY A 146 -1.16 8.69 12.66
N LEU A 147 -1.53 8.70 11.39
CA LEU A 147 -2.72 8.02 10.87
C LEU A 147 -2.34 6.71 10.19
N LEU A 148 -2.98 5.63 10.59
CA LEU A 148 -3.02 4.39 9.80
C LEU A 148 -4.37 4.30 9.09
N MET A 149 -4.35 4.22 7.77
CA MET A 149 -5.54 4.03 6.95
C MET A 149 -5.32 2.88 5.98
N PHE A 150 -6.17 1.86 6.04
CA PHE A 150 -6.02 0.69 5.18
C PHE A 150 -7.37 0.15 4.71
N SER A 151 -7.33 -0.64 3.65
CA SER A 151 -8.43 -1.48 3.19
C SER A 151 -7.99 -2.92 2.99
N SER A 152 -8.93 -3.83 3.17
CA SER A 152 -8.75 -5.25 2.91
C SER A 152 -10.06 -5.87 2.47
N PHE A 153 -10.00 -7.08 1.97
CA PHE A 153 -11.18 -7.87 1.64
C PHE A 153 -11.71 -8.59 2.88
N GLY A 154 -13.02 -8.49 3.09
CA GLY A 154 -13.71 -9.18 4.16
C GLY A 154 -14.10 -10.63 3.78
N PRO A 155 -14.61 -11.41 4.74
CA PRO A 155 -14.99 -12.82 4.52
C PRO A 155 -16.11 -12.99 3.49
N ASP A 156 -16.95 -11.98 3.30
CA ASP A 156 -18.05 -11.99 2.34
C ASP A 156 -17.68 -11.39 0.97
N THR A 157 -16.44 -10.93 0.81
CA THR A 157 -15.98 -10.42 -0.48
C THR A 157 -15.95 -11.56 -1.50
N LEU A 158 -16.55 -11.33 -2.66
CA LEU A 158 -16.68 -12.32 -3.74
C LEU A 158 -17.44 -13.60 -3.31
N LYS A 159 -18.39 -13.48 -2.39
CA LYS A 159 -19.20 -14.60 -1.89
C LYS A 159 -19.92 -15.32 -3.02
N GLU A 160 -20.37 -14.57 -4.03
CA GLU A 160 -21.07 -15.08 -5.21
C GLU A 160 -20.18 -15.99 -6.09
N LEU A 161 -18.86 -15.83 -6.01
CA LEU A 161 -17.90 -16.68 -6.74
C LEU A 161 -17.53 -17.97 -5.99
N ARG A 162 -18.04 -18.14 -4.76
CA ARG A 162 -17.81 -19.33 -3.92
C ARG A 162 -18.99 -20.31 -3.93
N ALA A 163 -20.07 -19.96 -4.65
CA ALA A 163 -21.27 -20.77 -4.78
C ALA A 163 -21.10 -21.90 -5.82
#